data_13dfdd615f5d69a0ce5c44ac70b71fc5
#
_entry.id   13dfdd615f5d69a0ce5c44ac70b71fc5
#
_cell.length_a   1.000
_cell.length_b   1.000
_cell.length_c   1.000
_cell.angle_alpha   90.00
_cell.angle_beta   90.00
_cell.angle_gamma   90.00
#
_symmetry.space_group_name_H-M   'P 1'
#
loop_
_entity.id
_entity.type
_entity.pdbx_description
1 polymer ?
#
loop_
_entity_poly.entity_id
_entity_poly.type
_entity_poly.pdbx_seq_one_letter_code
_entity_poly.pdbx_strand_id
1 'polypeptide(L)'
;MPRGMELTVCICTHNRPRYLRDCLDGLARQTGGPDAFAVLVVDSASTGDTPAALARLVAAMPNVSLIRVNQPGESLARNVGARACHTRYIAYIDDDAIPAPDWVARILAALSETTSPPAVLGGRALPLWEAPLPAWWPSRLRGVLSIIEAEGQGEYGDPGLPRDLAPYAVNMVVSVRSLLAAGGFAETAGRYGTTLLSDVDVQLAWRLRQAGQSVRYDSRIVVHHQIQAARLTPAWLLSRQYWQGASTVLTRRLLQHKADVWRELPRRVAVALLYAPTGLLSRRSTRLIGARWRLAYALGFIRAAFGWRPDATARRAAAGPPTGATASV
;
A
#
# COMPACT_ATOMS: atom_id res chain seq x y z
N MET A 1 -11.42 23.33 10.98
CA MET A 1 -12.13 22.24 10.30
C MET A 1 -13.63 22.42 10.52
N PRO A 2 -14.49 22.37 9.47
CA PRO A 2 -15.93 22.43 9.63
C PRO A 2 -16.40 21.29 10.54
N ARG A 3 -17.33 21.59 11.47
CA ARG A 3 -17.98 20.56 12.31
C ARG A 3 -18.84 19.67 11.41
N GLY A 4 -18.51 18.36 11.35
CA GLY A 4 -19.28 17.37 10.61
C GLY A 4 -18.54 16.60 9.51
N MET A 5 -17.28 16.94 9.23
CA MET A 5 -16.48 16.20 8.24
C MET A 5 -16.09 14.82 8.80
N GLU A 6 -16.51 13.75 8.11
CA GLU A 6 -16.32 12.35 8.55
C GLU A 6 -15.07 11.69 7.98
N LEU A 7 -14.49 12.25 6.88
CA LEU A 7 -13.45 11.60 6.08
C LEU A 7 -12.25 12.51 5.84
N THR A 8 -11.05 11.99 6.07
CA THR A 8 -9.79 12.55 5.58
C THR A 8 -9.17 11.59 4.57
N VAL A 9 -8.84 12.09 3.39
CA VAL A 9 -8.05 11.34 2.38
C VAL A 9 -6.58 11.54 2.69
N CYS A 10 -5.81 10.47 2.83
CA CYS A 10 -4.39 10.51 3.13
C CYS A 10 -3.58 9.96 1.95
N ILE A 11 -2.70 10.79 1.41
CA ILE A 11 -1.81 10.46 0.30
C ILE A 11 -0.37 10.51 0.80
N CYS A 12 0.34 9.37 0.76
CA CYS A 12 1.77 9.33 1.06
C CYS A 12 2.55 9.40 -0.25
N THR A 13 3.52 10.31 -0.35
CA THR A 13 4.32 10.49 -1.57
C THR A 13 5.81 10.57 -1.27
N HIS A 14 6.66 10.17 -2.22
CA HIS A 14 8.11 10.30 -2.17
C HIS A 14 8.67 10.50 -3.56
N ASN A 15 9.21 11.70 -3.86
CA ASN A 15 9.83 12.04 -5.14
C ASN A 15 8.94 11.82 -6.38
N ARG A 16 7.60 12.03 -6.26
CA ARG A 16 6.63 11.72 -7.33
C ARG A 16 5.61 12.85 -7.57
N PRO A 17 6.04 14.11 -7.82
CA PRO A 17 5.13 15.25 -7.91
C PRO A 17 4.15 15.13 -9.10
N ARG A 18 4.52 14.44 -10.19
CA ARG A 18 3.64 14.21 -11.35
C ARG A 18 2.42 13.35 -10.95
N TYR A 19 2.67 12.19 -10.33
CA TYR A 19 1.61 11.27 -9.91
C TYR A 19 0.70 11.90 -8.86
N LEU A 20 1.31 12.59 -7.87
CA LEU A 20 0.53 13.32 -6.87
C LEU A 20 -0.39 14.36 -7.51
N ARG A 21 0.05 15.07 -8.56
CA ARG A 21 -0.80 16.02 -9.30
C ARG A 21 -2.03 15.32 -9.87
N ASP A 22 -1.84 14.21 -10.60
CA ASP A 22 -2.94 13.46 -11.22
C ASP A 22 -3.94 12.95 -10.15
N CYS A 23 -3.45 12.50 -8.99
CA CYS A 23 -4.28 12.09 -7.86
C CYS A 23 -5.09 13.28 -7.30
N LEU A 24 -4.43 14.42 -7.03
CA LEU A 24 -5.08 15.64 -6.52
C LEU A 24 -6.10 16.20 -7.51
N ASP A 25 -5.81 16.17 -8.81
CA ASP A 25 -6.75 16.56 -9.86
C ASP A 25 -7.99 15.65 -9.87
N GLY A 26 -7.83 14.36 -9.58
CA GLY A 26 -8.94 13.43 -9.39
C GLY A 26 -9.78 13.76 -8.15
N LEU A 27 -9.14 14.17 -7.06
CA LEU A 27 -9.82 14.59 -5.83
C LEU A 27 -10.53 15.95 -6.00
N ALA A 28 -9.97 16.87 -6.77
CA ALA A 28 -10.62 18.16 -7.09
C ALA A 28 -11.93 17.97 -7.88
N ARG A 29 -12.08 16.87 -8.62
CA ARG A 29 -13.28 16.55 -9.41
C ARG A 29 -14.31 15.69 -8.68
N GLN A 30 -14.18 15.50 -7.36
CA GLN A 30 -15.16 14.71 -6.60
C GLN A 30 -16.55 15.39 -6.56
N THR A 31 -17.58 14.59 -6.77
CA THR A 31 -18.98 15.09 -6.90
C THR A 31 -19.53 15.75 -5.64
N GLY A 32 -18.97 15.44 -4.46
CA GLY A 32 -19.36 16.06 -3.18
C GLY A 32 -18.74 17.42 -2.92
N GLY A 33 -17.86 17.89 -3.79
CA GLY A 33 -17.11 19.13 -3.59
C GLY A 33 -16.03 19.06 -2.50
N PRO A 34 -15.23 20.13 -2.33
CA PRO A 34 -14.08 20.15 -1.42
C PRO A 34 -14.47 20.16 0.07
N ASP A 35 -15.71 20.54 0.40
CA ASP A 35 -16.18 20.61 1.80
C ASP A 35 -16.59 19.24 2.36
N ALA A 36 -16.74 18.20 1.51
CA ALA A 36 -17.15 16.89 1.93
C ALA A 36 -16.04 16.07 2.64
N PHE A 37 -14.77 16.45 2.41
CA PHE A 37 -13.61 15.71 2.94
C PHE A 37 -12.37 16.61 3.06
N ALA A 38 -11.48 16.27 3.98
CA ALA A 38 -10.13 16.84 4.05
C ALA A 38 -9.14 16.00 3.25
N VAL A 39 -8.06 16.61 2.78
CA VAL A 39 -6.94 15.91 2.16
C VAL A 39 -5.66 16.19 2.94
N LEU A 40 -4.92 15.14 3.26
CA LEU A 40 -3.65 15.20 3.94
C LEU A 40 -2.58 14.53 3.07
N VAL A 41 -1.70 15.33 2.51
CA VAL A 41 -0.50 14.83 1.81
C VAL A 41 0.62 14.66 2.82
N VAL A 42 1.24 13.49 2.86
CA VAL A 42 2.41 13.22 3.68
C VAL A 42 3.62 13.00 2.78
N ASP A 43 4.53 13.97 2.78
CA ASP A 43 5.81 13.89 2.08
C ASP A 43 6.79 13.02 2.87
N SER A 44 7.08 11.83 2.38
CA SER A 44 7.97 10.84 2.99
C SER A 44 9.43 11.11 2.61
N ALA A 45 10.02 12.20 3.12
CA ALA A 45 11.41 12.60 2.93
C ALA A 45 11.82 12.78 1.44
N SER A 46 11.00 13.44 0.65
CA SER A 46 11.38 13.81 -0.71
C SER A 46 12.62 14.73 -0.74
N THR A 47 13.39 14.66 -1.83
CA THR A 47 14.68 15.34 -2.01
C THR A 47 14.68 16.26 -3.22
N GLY A 48 15.76 17.06 -3.39
CA GLY A 48 15.91 17.98 -4.50
C GLY A 48 14.79 19.03 -4.54
N ASP A 49 14.27 19.32 -5.71
CA ASP A 49 13.20 20.32 -5.92
C ASP A 49 11.80 19.80 -5.61
N THR A 50 11.67 18.49 -5.31
CA THR A 50 10.37 17.86 -5.07
C THR A 50 9.59 18.51 -3.92
N PRO A 51 10.16 18.79 -2.74
CA PRO A 51 9.43 19.42 -1.65
C PRO A 51 8.76 20.76 -2.04
N ALA A 52 9.48 21.59 -2.79
CA ALA A 52 8.93 22.86 -3.28
C ALA A 52 7.81 22.64 -4.31
N ALA A 53 7.94 21.62 -5.16
CA ALA A 53 6.89 21.25 -6.11
C ALA A 53 5.63 20.73 -5.40
N LEU A 54 5.78 19.90 -4.36
CA LEU A 54 4.66 19.40 -3.54
C LEU A 54 3.94 20.56 -2.82
N ALA A 55 4.70 21.49 -2.22
CA ALA A 55 4.12 22.66 -1.55
C ALA A 55 3.27 23.51 -2.52
N ARG A 56 3.74 23.71 -3.75
CA ARG A 56 2.97 24.44 -4.78
C ARG A 56 1.68 23.71 -5.18
N LEU A 57 1.73 22.37 -5.32
CA LEU A 57 0.54 21.56 -5.64
C LEU A 57 -0.52 21.67 -4.56
N VAL A 58 -0.11 21.55 -3.29
CA VAL A 58 -1.01 21.61 -2.13
C VAL A 58 -1.62 23.01 -1.97
N ALA A 59 -0.83 24.07 -2.14
CA ALA A 59 -1.31 25.45 -1.99
C ALA A 59 -2.41 25.85 -3.00
N ALA A 60 -2.56 25.10 -4.09
CA ALA A 60 -3.61 25.34 -5.09
C ALA A 60 -5.00 24.83 -4.67
N MET A 61 -5.12 24.07 -3.56
CA MET A 61 -6.36 23.44 -3.14
C MET A 61 -6.69 23.77 -1.66
N PRO A 62 -7.86 24.35 -1.36
CA PRO A 62 -8.17 24.89 -0.02
C PRO A 62 -8.36 23.82 1.05
N ASN A 63 -8.75 22.59 0.67
CA ASN A 63 -8.99 21.47 1.59
C ASN A 63 -7.78 20.51 1.72
N VAL A 64 -6.61 20.88 1.16
CA VAL A 64 -5.40 20.06 1.17
C VAL A 64 -4.37 20.64 2.14
N SER A 65 -3.81 19.80 2.97
CA SER A 65 -2.68 20.13 3.87
C SER A 65 -1.48 19.22 3.59
N LEU A 66 -0.27 19.68 3.92
CA LEU A 66 0.99 18.98 3.70
C LEU A 66 1.72 18.78 5.03
N ILE A 67 2.08 17.55 5.32
CA ILE A 67 3.01 17.22 6.41
C ILE A 67 4.27 16.62 5.78
N ARG A 68 5.44 17.05 6.25
CA ARG A 68 6.71 16.46 5.85
C ARG A 68 7.30 15.61 6.97
N VAL A 69 7.73 14.40 6.65
CA VAL A 69 8.52 13.54 7.52
C VAL A 69 9.95 13.47 7.01
N ASN A 70 10.93 13.51 7.92
CA ASN A 70 12.35 13.54 7.54
C ASN A 70 12.96 12.14 7.34
N GLN A 71 12.19 11.09 7.62
CA GLN A 71 12.62 9.71 7.42
C GLN A 71 11.79 9.04 6.33
N PRO A 72 12.40 8.40 5.34
CA PRO A 72 11.67 7.68 4.32
C PRO A 72 11.02 6.42 4.91
N GLY A 73 9.78 6.14 4.51
CA GLY A 73 9.08 4.94 4.94
C GLY A 73 7.58 5.06 4.75
N GLU A 74 7.02 4.15 3.97
CA GLU A 74 5.60 4.13 3.63
C GLU A 74 4.71 3.99 4.88
N SER A 75 5.00 3.01 5.76
CA SER A 75 4.25 2.79 7.00
C SER A 75 4.40 3.97 7.96
N LEU A 76 5.60 4.58 8.06
CA LEU A 76 5.82 5.76 8.88
C LEU A 76 4.96 6.93 8.40
N ALA A 77 4.95 7.20 7.08
CA ALA A 77 4.15 8.27 6.50
C ALA A 77 2.64 8.06 6.75
N ARG A 78 2.14 6.83 6.53
CA ARG A 78 0.74 6.48 6.82
C ARG A 78 0.39 6.67 8.31
N ASN A 79 1.29 6.28 9.22
CA ASN A 79 1.09 6.46 10.67
C ASN A 79 1.11 7.93 11.08
N VAL A 80 1.96 8.76 10.46
CA VAL A 80 1.95 10.22 10.68
C VAL A 80 0.62 10.80 10.22
N GLY A 81 0.15 10.42 9.03
CA GLY A 81 -1.17 10.81 8.53
C GLY A 81 -2.30 10.41 9.47
N ALA A 82 -2.28 9.17 10.00
CA ALA A 82 -3.28 8.71 10.95
C ALA A 82 -3.31 9.53 12.26
N ARG A 83 -2.14 9.88 12.80
CA ARG A 83 -2.04 10.70 14.01
C ARG A 83 -2.46 12.15 13.81
N ALA A 84 -2.30 12.69 12.60
CA ALA A 84 -2.72 14.03 12.24
C ALA A 84 -4.18 14.11 11.75
N CYS A 85 -4.85 12.97 11.61
CA CYS A 85 -6.24 12.87 11.17
C CYS A 85 -7.19 13.20 12.32
N HIS A 86 -8.12 14.13 12.09
CA HIS A 86 -9.13 14.55 13.07
C HIS A 86 -10.56 14.09 12.73
N THR A 87 -10.73 13.35 11.64
CA THR A 87 -12.00 12.77 11.23
C THR A 87 -12.16 11.34 11.74
N ARG A 88 -13.38 10.82 11.67
CA ARG A 88 -13.68 9.45 12.11
C ARG A 88 -12.97 8.40 11.27
N TYR A 89 -12.88 8.63 9.94
CA TYR A 89 -12.27 7.75 8.98
C TYR A 89 -11.12 8.41 8.22
N ILE A 90 -10.11 7.61 7.90
CA ILE A 90 -9.02 7.96 7.01
C ILE A 90 -9.06 7.06 5.78
N ALA A 91 -9.12 7.65 4.58
CA ALA A 91 -9.04 6.94 3.32
C ALA A 91 -7.63 7.04 2.77
N TYR A 92 -6.90 5.94 2.73
CA TYR A 92 -5.61 5.87 2.05
C TYR A 92 -5.82 5.65 0.57
N ILE A 93 -5.11 6.44 -0.21
CA ILE A 93 -4.98 6.31 -1.67
C ILE A 93 -3.51 6.54 -2.03
N ASP A 94 -2.94 5.71 -2.91
CA ASP A 94 -1.55 5.90 -3.34
C ASP A 94 -1.44 7.13 -4.27
N ASP A 95 -0.27 7.77 -4.29
CA ASP A 95 -0.02 8.97 -5.10
C ASP A 95 -0.15 8.72 -6.61
N ASP A 96 -0.02 7.45 -7.05
CA ASP A 96 -0.21 6.98 -8.42
C ASP A 96 -1.61 6.38 -8.69
N ALA A 97 -2.61 6.70 -7.85
CA ALA A 97 -3.99 6.31 -8.05
C ALA A 97 -4.90 7.53 -8.25
N ILE A 98 -5.81 7.44 -9.21
CA ILE A 98 -6.78 8.49 -9.55
C ILE A 98 -8.17 8.01 -9.10
N PRO A 99 -8.83 8.69 -8.14
CA PRO A 99 -10.15 8.28 -7.70
C PRO A 99 -11.21 8.53 -8.78
N ALA A 100 -12.22 7.64 -8.87
CA ALA A 100 -13.40 7.88 -9.69
C ALA A 100 -14.15 9.13 -9.19
N PRO A 101 -14.90 9.84 -10.04
CA PRO A 101 -15.55 11.10 -9.66
C PRO A 101 -16.51 11.01 -8.47
N ASP A 102 -17.07 9.85 -8.19
CA ASP A 102 -17.99 9.58 -7.08
C ASP A 102 -17.34 8.80 -5.93
N TRP A 103 -16.01 8.65 -5.92
CA TRP A 103 -15.28 7.81 -4.97
C TRP A 103 -15.53 8.20 -3.51
N VAL A 104 -15.44 9.49 -3.17
CA VAL A 104 -15.74 9.99 -1.82
C VAL A 104 -17.19 9.76 -1.45
N ALA A 105 -18.13 10.05 -2.36
CA ALA A 105 -19.57 9.83 -2.13
C ALA A 105 -19.89 8.35 -1.88
N ARG A 106 -19.25 7.42 -2.63
CA ARG A 106 -19.40 5.97 -2.43
C ARG A 106 -18.86 5.51 -1.08
N ILE A 107 -17.71 6.04 -0.66
CA ILE A 107 -17.16 5.76 0.68
C ILE A 107 -18.15 6.18 1.76
N LEU A 108 -18.63 7.43 1.74
CA LEU A 108 -19.55 7.96 2.73
C LEU A 108 -20.87 7.18 2.76
N ALA A 109 -21.40 6.84 1.58
CA ALA A 109 -22.61 6.02 1.46
C ALA A 109 -22.40 4.63 2.08
N ALA A 110 -21.30 3.92 1.72
CA ALA A 110 -21.03 2.59 2.27
C ALA A 110 -20.81 2.59 3.79
N LEU A 111 -20.25 3.68 4.35
CA LEU A 111 -20.11 3.84 5.80
C LEU A 111 -21.44 4.13 6.51
N SER A 112 -22.41 4.77 5.84
CA SER A 112 -23.73 5.10 6.38
C SER A 112 -24.79 4.01 6.18
N GLU A 113 -24.62 3.13 5.18
CA GLU A 113 -25.54 2.02 4.88
C GLU A 113 -25.60 0.93 5.98
N THR A 114 -24.73 0.98 6.96
CA THR A 114 -24.64 -0.03 8.03
C THR A 114 -24.73 0.57 9.42
N THR A 115 -25.48 -0.08 10.31
CA THR A 115 -25.55 0.30 11.74
C THR A 115 -24.24 0.05 12.49
N SER A 116 -23.39 -0.85 11.97
CA SER A 116 -22.05 -1.13 12.50
C SER A 116 -21.01 -0.90 11.41
N PRO A 117 -20.54 0.34 11.22
CA PRO A 117 -19.58 0.67 10.21
C PRO A 117 -18.26 -0.10 10.37
N PRO A 118 -17.63 -0.58 9.27
CA PRO A 118 -16.46 -1.43 9.33
C PRO A 118 -15.23 -0.69 9.87
N ALA A 119 -14.30 -1.43 10.46
CA ALA A 119 -12.98 -0.92 10.81
C ALA A 119 -12.11 -0.69 9.57
N VAL A 120 -12.28 -1.53 8.54
CA VAL A 120 -11.63 -1.39 7.23
C VAL A 120 -12.67 -1.56 6.13
N LEU A 121 -12.61 -0.70 5.13
CA LEU A 121 -13.40 -0.80 3.90
C LEU A 121 -12.45 -0.68 2.71
N GLY A 122 -12.31 -1.74 1.92
CA GLY A 122 -11.53 -1.75 0.69
C GLY A 122 -12.40 -1.55 -0.54
N GLY A 123 -11.78 -1.14 -1.63
CA GLY A 123 -12.44 -0.95 -2.93
C GLY A 123 -11.63 -1.50 -4.10
N ARG A 124 -12.11 -1.30 -5.30
CA ARG A 124 -11.45 -1.67 -6.55
C ARG A 124 -10.25 -0.77 -6.84
N ALA A 125 -9.23 -1.37 -7.46
CA ALA A 125 -8.10 -0.66 -8.03
C ALA A 125 -7.91 -1.16 -9.48
N LEU A 126 -8.45 -0.41 -10.42
CA LEU A 126 -8.41 -0.75 -11.85
C LEU A 126 -7.13 -0.22 -12.47
N PRO A 127 -6.45 -0.97 -13.35
CA PRO A 127 -5.19 -0.54 -13.90
C PRO A 127 -5.36 0.56 -14.96
N LEU A 128 -4.53 1.61 -14.84
CA LEU A 128 -4.21 2.55 -15.90
C LEU A 128 -2.79 2.25 -16.38
N TRP A 129 -2.68 1.63 -17.54
CA TRP A 129 -1.41 1.14 -18.04
C TRP A 129 -0.60 2.24 -18.74
N GLU A 130 0.64 2.56 -18.27
CA GLU A 130 1.58 3.42 -19.01
C GLU A 130 2.19 2.71 -20.23
N ALA A 131 2.20 1.38 -20.25
CA ALA A 131 2.58 0.55 -21.38
C ALA A 131 1.74 -0.73 -21.40
N PRO A 132 1.50 -1.37 -22.56
CA PRO A 132 0.74 -2.61 -22.61
C PRO A 132 1.28 -3.69 -21.68
N LEU A 133 0.38 -4.43 -21.01
CA LEU A 133 0.79 -5.56 -20.19
C LEU A 133 1.49 -6.61 -21.08
N PRO A 134 2.75 -6.97 -20.79
CA PRO A 134 3.49 -7.90 -21.63
C PRO A 134 2.85 -9.30 -21.66
N ALA A 135 2.83 -9.95 -22.84
CA ALA A 135 2.26 -11.28 -23.01
C ALA A 135 2.92 -12.36 -22.13
N TRP A 136 4.17 -12.17 -21.69
CA TRP A 136 4.86 -13.07 -20.76
C TRP A 136 4.43 -12.89 -19.29
N TRP A 137 3.64 -11.85 -18.95
CA TRP A 137 3.24 -11.59 -17.55
C TRP A 137 2.33 -12.70 -17.04
N PRO A 138 2.64 -13.35 -15.90
CA PRO A 138 1.79 -14.40 -15.35
C PRO A 138 0.45 -13.82 -14.85
N SER A 139 -0.68 -14.28 -15.41
CA SER A 139 -2.02 -13.74 -15.10
C SER A 139 -2.33 -13.69 -13.59
N ARG A 140 -1.95 -14.74 -12.85
CA ARG A 140 -2.13 -14.84 -11.40
C ARG A 140 -1.27 -13.86 -10.57
N LEU A 141 -0.34 -13.13 -11.20
CA LEU A 141 0.52 -12.16 -10.51
C LEU A 141 0.08 -10.71 -10.74
N ARG A 142 -1.16 -10.48 -11.19
CA ARG A 142 -1.70 -9.10 -11.32
C ARG A 142 -1.83 -8.40 -9.97
N GLY A 143 -2.15 -9.14 -8.89
CA GLY A 143 -2.23 -8.60 -7.54
C GLY A 143 -0.91 -8.00 -7.01
N VAL A 144 0.27 -8.39 -7.54
CA VAL A 144 1.55 -7.76 -7.12
C VAL A 144 1.70 -6.33 -7.64
N LEU A 145 0.83 -5.92 -8.57
CA LEU A 145 0.67 -4.55 -9.07
C LEU A 145 -0.43 -3.79 -8.31
N SER A 146 -0.94 -4.33 -7.20
CA SER A 146 -2.08 -3.80 -6.44
C SER A 146 -3.35 -3.62 -7.29
N ILE A 147 -3.58 -4.51 -8.26
CA ILE A 147 -4.78 -4.52 -9.11
C ILE A 147 -5.86 -5.33 -8.39
N ILE A 148 -7.04 -4.72 -8.22
CA ILE A 148 -8.23 -5.30 -7.60
C ILE A 148 -9.41 -5.10 -8.57
N GLU A 149 -9.83 -6.16 -9.24
CA GLU A 149 -10.92 -6.12 -10.24
C GLU A 149 -12.18 -6.88 -9.78
N ALA A 150 -12.17 -7.42 -8.57
CA ALA A 150 -13.28 -8.20 -8.03
C ALA A 150 -14.57 -7.38 -8.01
N GLU A 151 -15.68 -8.01 -8.37
CA GLU A 151 -17.03 -7.48 -8.21
C GLU A 151 -17.65 -7.98 -6.90
N GLY A 152 -18.64 -7.25 -6.39
CA GLY A 152 -19.41 -7.62 -5.22
C GLY A 152 -19.11 -6.79 -3.99
N GLN A 153 -19.80 -7.12 -2.90
CA GLN A 153 -19.71 -6.46 -1.59
C GLN A 153 -19.82 -7.52 -0.50
N GLY A 154 -19.15 -7.32 0.63
CA GLY A 154 -19.24 -8.23 1.77
C GLY A 154 -18.03 -8.13 2.69
N GLU A 155 -17.97 -9.01 3.66
CA GLU A 155 -16.77 -9.20 4.49
C GLU A 155 -15.67 -9.89 3.68
N TYR A 156 -14.42 -9.48 3.88
CA TYR A 156 -13.31 -10.21 3.29
C TYR A 156 -13.30 -11.67 3.78
N GLY A 157 -13.35 -12.60 2.82
CA GLY A 157 -13.46 -14.04 3.08
C GLY A 157 -14.85 -14.61 2.97
N ASP A 158 -15.86 -13.81 2.66
CA ASP A 158 -17.19 -14.29 2.32
C ASP A 158 -17.15 -15.16 1.06
N PRO A 159 -18.02 -16.20 0.96
CA PRO A 159 -18.05 -17.10 -0.21
C PRO A 159 -18.33 -16.41 -1.55
N GLY A 160 -18.98 -15.24 -1.54
CA GLY A 160 -19.29 -14.42 -2.70
C GLY A 160 -18.12 -13.59 -3.23
N LEU A 161 -16.99 -13.54 -2.50
CA LEU A 161 -15.81 -12.78 -2.88
C LEU A 161 -14.63 -13.72 -3.18
N PRO A 162 -13.67 -13.32 -4.06
CA PRO A 162 -12.47 -14.11 -4.31
C PRO A 162 -11.70 -14.38 -3.01
N ARG A 163 -11.24 -15.63 -2.82
CA ARG A 163 -10.53 -16.06 -1.61
C ARG A 163 -9.19 -15.35 -1.38
N ASP A 164 -8.58 -14.90 -2.44
CA ASP A 164 -7.29 -14.18 -2.46
C ASP A 164 -7.47 -12.65 -2.45
N LEU A 165 -8.72 -12.17 -2.36
CA LEU A 165 -9.01 -10.75 -2.21
C LEU A 165 -8.45 -10.24 -0.89
N ALA A 166 -7.71 -9.14 -0.96
CA ALA A 166 -7.12 -8.50 0.21
C ALA A 166 -7.25 -6.98 0.14
N PRO A 167 -7.39 -6.28 1.27
CA PRO A 167 -7.42 -4.83 1.28
C PRO A 167 -6.01 -4.27 1.05
N TYR A 168 -5.83 -3.50 -0.02
CA TYR A 168 -4.59 -2.78 -0.30
C TYR A 168 -4.79 -1.29 -0.11
N ALA A 169 -3.78 -0.63 0.47
CA ALA A 169 -3.83 0.78 0.80
C ALA A 169 -3.91 1.72 -0.42
N VAL A 170 -3.77 1.19 -1.62
CA VAL A 170 -4.08 1.93 -2.86
C VAL A 170 -5.54 2.41 -2.88
N ASN A 171 -6.45 1.72 -2.18
CA ASN A 171 -7.87 2.07 -2.03
C ASN A 171 -8.44 1.46 -0.74
N MET A 172 -8.10 2.05 0.42
CA MET A 172 -8.47 1.49 1.71
C MET A 172 -8.89 2.58 2.70
N VAL A 173 -10.10 2.48 3.21
CA VAL A 173 -10.61 3.33 4.29
C VAL A 173 -10.47 2.61 5.61
N VAL A 174 -10.03 3.33 6.65
CA VAL A 174 -9.83 2.75 7.99
C VAL A 174 -10.43 3.66 9.05
N SER A 175 -11.09 3.08 10.04
CA SER A 175 -11.47 3.79 11.27
C SER A 175 -10.22 4.26 11.99
N VAL A 176 -10.06 5.57 12.18
CA VAL A 176 -8.88 6.16 12.84
C VAL A 176 -8.72 5.60 14.25
N ARG A 177 -9.82 5.45 14.99
CA ARG A 177 -9.83 4.84 16.33
C ARG A 177 -9.28 3.41 16.30
N SER A 178 -9.76 2.58 15.37
CA SER A 178 -9.33 1.19 15.23
C SER A 178 -7.87 1.08 14.81
N LEU A 179 -7.44 1.92 13.87
CA LEU A 179 -6.05 1.99 13.40
C LEU A 179 -5.08 2.34 14.54
N LEU A 180 -5.37 3.39 15.29
CA LEU A 180 -4.51 3.84 16.38
C LEU A 180 -4.52 2.83 17.55
N ALA A 181 -5.67 2.25 17.90
CA ALA A 181 -5.77 1.21 18.93
C ALA A 181 -4.99 -0.05 18.55
N ALA A 182 -4.91 -0.40 17.26
CA ALA A 182 -4.08 -1.50 16.76
C ALA A 182 -2.58 -1.16 16.68
N GLY A 183 -2.15 0.07 17.05
CA GLY A 183 -0.75 0.50 16.97
C GLY A 183 -0.28 0.90 15.57
N GLY A 184 -1.21 1.13 14.63
CA GLY A 184 -0.91 1.59 13.28
C GLY A 184 -0.35 0.52 12.35
N PHE A 185 0.23 0.97 11.23
CA PHE A 185 0.96 0.12 10.29
C PHE A 185 2.32 -0.28 10.84
N ALA A 186 2.74 -1.52 10.59
CA ALA A 186 4.02 -2.04 11.05
C ALA A 186 5.19 -1.35 10.32
N GLU A 187 5.84 -0.40 10.95
CA GLU A 187 6.95 0.36 10.35
C GLU A 187 8.17 -0.51 10.02
N THR A 188 8.35 -1.63 10.75
CA THR A 188 9.43 -2.59 10.52
C THR A 188 9.25 -3.47 9.28
N ALA A 189 8.04 -3.53 8.72
CA ALA A 189 7.69 -4.37 7.57
C ALA A 189 7.30 -3.57 6.32
N GLY A 190 7.17 -2.25 6.43
CA GLY A 190 6.80 -1.37 5.32
C GLY A 190 7.95 -1.12 4.34
N ARG A 191 7.60 -0.63 3.16
CA ARG A 191 8.55 -0.24 2.12
C ARG A 191 9.41 0.95 2.56
N TYR A 192 10.71 0.88 2.30
CA TYR A 192 11.67 1.99 2.49
C TYR A 192 12.86 1.84 1.55
N GLY A 193 13.46 2.94 1.13
CA GLY A 193 14.58 2.96 0.19
C GLY A 193 14.26 2.16 -1.08
N THR A 194 15.14 1.24 -1.44
CA THR A 194 15.00 0.38 -2.62
C THR A 194 14.24 -0.93 -2.35
N THR A 195 13.74 -1.14 -1.13
CA THR A 195 12.98 -2.36 -0.81
C THR A 195 11.59 -2.33 -1.46
N LEU A 196 11.10 -3.51 -1.87
CA LEU A 196 9.72 -3.69 -2.34
C LEU A 196 8.90 -4.53 -1.34
N LEU A 197 9.16 -4.34 -0.04
CA LEU A 197 8.34 -4.92 1.03
C LEU A 197 6.89 -4.49 0.87
N SER A 198 5.97 -5.34 1.29
CA SER A 198 4.53 -5.18 1.13
C SER A 198 3.76 -5.84 2.25
N ASP A 199 2.44 -5.92 2.10
CA ASP A 199 1.49 -6.63 2.97
C ASP A 199 1.25 -5.97 4.34
N VAL A 200 1.76 -4.74 4.58
CA VAL A 200 1.53 -4.02 5.84
C VAL A 200 0.07 -3.60 6.02
N ASP A 201 -0.60 -3.30 4.93
CA ASP A 201 -2.03 -3.02 4.83
C ASP A 201 -2.87 -4.27 5.09
N VAL A 202 -2.55 -5.36 4.39
CA VAL A 202 -3.17 -6.67 4.62
C VAL A 202 -2.96 -7.14 6.07
N GLN A 203 -1.75 -6.97 6.59
CA GLN A 203 -1.41 -7.32 7.98
C GLN A 203 -2.22 -6.50 8.99
N LEU A 204 -2.40 -5.19 8.76
CA LEU A 204 -3.25 -4.34 9.61
C LEU A 204 -4.69 -4.84 9.59
N ALA A 205 -5.27 -5.05 8.40
CA ALA A 205 -6.65 -5.51 8.24
C ALA A 205 -6.88 -6.86 8.93
N TRP A 206 -5.94 -7.80 8.81
CA TRP A 206 -6.04 -9.08 9.50
C TRP A 206 -5.93 -8.97 11.02
N ARG A 207 -5.08 -8.08 11.56
CA ARG A 207 -5.04 -7.81 13.02
C ARG A 207 -6.37 -7.28 13.53
N LEU A 208 -6.98 -6.36 12.80
CA LEU A 208 -8.29 -5.81 13.15
C LEU A 208 -9.38 -6.88 13.09
N ARG A 209 -9.36 -7.74 12.07
CA ARG A 209 -10.28 -8.87 11.96
C ARG A 209 -10.10 -9.89 13.09
N GLN A 210 -8.87 -10.23 13.48
CA GLN A 210 -8.58 -11.10 14.64
C GLN A 210 -9.07 -10.49 15.95
N ALA A 211 -9.14 -9.17 16.05
CA ALA A 211 -9.74 -8.44 17.16
C ALA A 211 -11.28 -8.34 17.08
N GLY A 212 -11.92 -9.11 16.18
CA GLY A 212 -13.37 -9.15 16.03
C GLY A 212 -13.97 -7.96 15.29
N GLN A 213 -13.17 -7.14 14.61
CA GLN A 213 -13.66 -5.97 13.88
C GLN A 213 -13.99 -6.34 12.42
N SER A 214 -15.03 -5.69 11.88
CA SER A 214 -15.48 -5.88 10.50
C SER A 214 -14.46 -5.33 9.50
N VAL A 215 -14.12 -6.14 8.48
CA VAL A 215 -13.23 -5.80 7.38
C VAL A 215 -13.95 -6.09 6.08
N ARG A 216 -14.47 -5.05 5.42
CA ARG A 216 -15.38 -5.15 4.28
C ARG A 216 -14.75 -4.70 2.97
N TYR A 217 -15.33 -5.20 1.89
CA TYR A 217 -15.06 -4.83 0.51
C TYR A 217 -16.31 -4.29 -0.16
N ASP A 218 -16.14 -3.26 -1.02
CA ASP A 218 -17.21 -2.74 -1.86
C ASP A 218 -16.65 -2.36 -3.25
N SER A 219 -17.06 -3.10 -4.27
CA SER A 219 -16.61 -2.88 -5.64
C SER A 219 -17.08 -1.57 -6.28
N ARG A 220 -18.03 -0.85 -5.66
CA ARG A 220 -18.49 0.47 -6.12
C ARG A 220 -17.48 1.58 -5.83
N ILE A 221 -16.56 1.35 -4.88
CA ILE A 221 -15.50 2.29 -4.49
C ILE A 221 -14.29 2.07 -5.41
N VAL A 222 -14.10 2.92 -6.40
CA VAL A 222 -13.15 2.68 -7.51
C VAL A 222 -12.05 3.72 -7.55
N VAL A 223 -10.80 3.25 -7.68
CA VAL A 223 -9.66 4.06 -8.09
C VAL A 223 -9.03 3.48 -9.35
N HIS A 224 -8.36 4.32 -10.14
CA HIS A 224 -7.60 3.95 -11.32
C HIS A 224 -6.11 4.06 -11.00
N HIS A 225 -5.43 2.91 -10.82
CA HIS A 225 -4.04 2.84 -10.42
C HIS A 225 -3.11 2.90 -11.64
N GLN A 226 -2.25 3.91 -11.69
CA GLN A 226 -1.29 4.13 -12.78
C GLN A 226 -0.15 3.12 -12.68
N ILE A 227 -0.13 2.14 -13.59
CA ILE A 227 0.89 1.08 -13.61
C ILE A 227 2.06 1.53 -14.47
N GLN A 228 3.16 1.94 -13.83
CA GLN A 228 4.35 2.46 -14.48
C GLN A 228 4.97 1.41 -15.41
N ALA A 229 5.39 1.82 -16.61
CA ALA A 229 6.07 0.96 -17.58
C ALA A 229 7.31 0.26 -16.98
N ALA A 230 8.02 0.92 -16.08
CA ALA A 230 9.17 0.35 -15.36
C ALA A 230 8.81 -0.88 -14.51
N ARG A 231 7.58 -1.00 -14.03
CA ARG A 231 7.09 -2.17 -13.28
C ARG A 231 6.80 -3.38 -14.18
N LEU A 232 6.66 -3.18 -15.49
CA LEU A 232 6.30 -4.21 -16.47
C LEU A 232 7.54 -4.91 -17.05
N THR A 233 8.62 -5.02 -16.30
CA THR A 233 9.87 -5.66 -16.71
C THR A 233 10.13 -6.97 -15.94
N PRO A 234 10.81 -7.97 -16.55
CA PRO A 234 11.18 -9.20 -15.84
C PRO A 234 12.02 -8.93 -14.59
N ALA A 235 12.93 -7.96 -14.66
CA ALA A 235 13.79 -7.60 -13.54
C ALA A 235 12.98 -7.07 -12.35
N TRP A 236 12.00 -6.20 -12.61
CA TRP A 236 11.12 -5.70 -11.56
C TRP A 236 10.27 -6.82 -10.96
N LEU A 237 9.64 -7.67 -11.81
CA LEU A 237 8.83 -8.79 -11.33
C LEU A 237 9.62 -9.73 -10.42
N LEU A 238 10.86 -10.10 -10.81
CA LEU A 238 11.70 -10.97 -10.00
C LEU A 238 12.09 -10.32 -8.68
N SER A 239 12.45 -9.04 -8.69
CA SER A 239 12.72 -8.27 -7.47
C SER A 239 11.47 -8.21 -6.58
N ARG A 240 10.31 -7.89 -7.14
CA ARG A 240 9.04 -7.82 -6.40
C ARG A 240 8.68 -9.16 -5.77
N GLN A 241 8.89 -10.27 -6.48
CA GLN A 241 8.62 -11.62 -5.95
C GLN A 241 9.60 -12.02 -4.85
N TYR A 242 10.88 -11.65 -4.96
CA TYR A 242 11.83 -11.85 -3.86
C TYR A 242 11.37 -11.12 -2.59
N TRP A 243 11.01 -9.85 -2.70
CA TRP A 243 10.50 -9.07 -1.56
C TRP A 243 9.14 -9.57 -1.05
N GLN A 244 8.29 -10.11 -1.93
CA GLN A 244 7.03 -10.74 -1.53
C GLN A 244 7.27 -11.97 -0.65
N GLY A 245 8.27 -12.80 -1.00
CA GLY A 245 8.66 -13.94 -0.16
C GLY A 245 9.11 -13.50 1.24
N ALA A 246 9.91 -12.44 1.32
CA ALA A 246 10.33 -11.86 2.61
C ALA A 246 9.14 -11.27 3.38
N SER A 247 8.27 -10.51 2.71
CA SER A 247 7.07 -9.91 3.31
C SER A 247 6.14 -10.97 3.92
N THR A 248 5.95 -12.09 3.24
CA THR A 248 5.14 -13.21 3.75
C THR A 248 5.65 -13.72 5.12
N VAL A 249 6.97 -13.87 5.27
CA VAL A 249 7.55 -14.30 6.56
C VAL A 249 7.38 -13.22 7.63
N LEU A 250 7.63 -11.96 7.29
CA LEU A 250 7.49 -10.85 8.23
C LEU A 250 6.04 -10.71 8.71
N THR A 251 5.08 -10.77 7.79
CA THR A 251 3.65 -10.69 8.09
C THR A 251 3.21 -11.84 9.00
N ARG A 252 3.59 -13.09 8.68
CA ARG A 252 3.27 -14.23 9.54
C ARG A 252 3.86 -14.12 10.94
N ARG A 253 5.07 -13.57 11.07
CA ARG A 253 5.66 -13.29 12.39
C ARG A 253 4.90 -12.23 13.18
N LEU A 254 4.46 -11.17 12.52
CA LEU A 254 3.66 -10.11 13.13
C LEU A 254 2.27 -10.60 13.56
N LEU A 255 1.67 -11.51 12.79
CA LEU A 255 0.39 -12.17 13.11
C LEU A 255 0.54 -13.37 14.06
N GLN A 256 1.74 -13.61 14.60
CA GLN A 256 2.08 -14.74 15.48
C GLN A 256 1.94 -16.14 14.84
N HIS A 257 1.85 -16.23 13.52
CA HIS A 257 1.79 -17.47 12.75
C HIS A 257 3.19 -18.05 12.44
N LYS A 258 4.09 -18.05 13.43
CA LYS A 258 5.49 -18.48 13.25
C LYS A 258 5.62 -19.94 12.82
N ALA A 259 4.74 -20.81 13.32
CA ALA A 259 4.74 -22.24 12.96
C ALA A 259 4.53 -22.46 11.45
N ASP A 260 3.71 -21.62 10.80
CA ASP A 260 3.42 -21.75 9.38
C ASP A 260 4.64 -21.40 8.50
N VAL A 261 5.55 -20.56 8.99
CA VAL A 261 6.81 -20.26 8.30
C VAL A 261 7.67 -21.54 8.23
N TRP A 262 7.80 -22.25 9.35
CA TRP A 262 8.61 -23.48 9.43
C TRP A 262 7.97 -24.65 8.69
N ARG A 263 6.64 -24.77 8.69
CA ARG A 263 5.90 -25.79 7.91
C ARG A 263 6.09 -25.59 6.41
N GLU A 264 6.16 -24.36 5.94
CA GLU A 264 6.30 -24.03 4.52
C GLU A 264 7.75 -24.05 4.03
N LEU A 265 8.73 -23.90 4.93
CA LEU A 265 10.14 -23.78 4.59
C LEU A 265 10.68 -24.95 3.73
N PRO A 266 10.42 -26.25 4.04
CA PRO A 266 10.91 -27.37 3.22
C PRO A 266 10.45 -27.27 1.76
N ARG A 267 9.17 -26.91 1.55
CA ARG A 267 8.63 -26.70 0.20
C ARG A 267 9.36 -25.55 -0.53
N ARG A 268 9.70 -24.47 0.18
CA ARG A 268 10.42 -23.33 -0.42
C ARG A 268 11.85 -23.69 -0.77
N VAL A 269 12.52 -24.49 0.07
CA VAL A 269 13.85 -25.03 -0.23
C VAL A 269 13.80 -25.94 -1.46
N ALA A 270 12.85 -26.87 -1.55
CA ALA A 270 12.67 -27.72 -2.71
C ALA A 270 12.44 -26.91 -4.01
N VAL A 271 11.60 -25.87 -3.96
CA VAL A 271 11.38 -24.97 -5.10
C VAL A 271 12.66 -24.23 -5.48
N ALA A 272 13.45 -23.77 -4.49
CA ALA A 272 14.71 -23.09 -4.76
C ALA A 272 15.72 -24.01 -5.44
N LEU A 273 15.87 -25.24 -4.97
CA LEU A 273 16.77 -26.24 -5.57
C LEU A 273 16.32 -26.62 -6.99
N LEU A 274 15.03 -26.90 -7.19
CA LEU A 274 14.48 -27.27 -8.50
C LEU A 274 14.72 -26.20 -9.57
N TYR A 275 14.57 -24.93 -9.21
CA TYR A 275 14.64 -23.83 -10.16
C TYR A 275 15.99 -23.05 -10.12
N ALA A 276 16.94 -23.47 -9.27
CA ALA A 276 18.26 -22.84 -9.17
C ALA A 276 18.95 -22.61 -10.54
N PRO A 277 18.96 -23.57 -11.50
CA PRO A 277 19.62 -23.35 -12.79
C PRO A 277 19.06 -22.15 -13.58
N THR A 278 17.78 -21.80 -13.36
CA THR A 278 17.16 -20.65 -14.04
C THR A 278 17.73 -19.29 -13.57
N GLY A 279 18.41 -19.28 -12.43
CA GLY A 279 19.09 -18.10 -11.89
C GLY A 279 20.27 -17.63 -12.75
N LEU A 280 20.84 -18.52 -13.58
CA LEU A 280 21.91 -18.21 -14.52
C LEU A 280 21.44 -17.33 -15.69
N LEU A 281 20.13 -17.24 -15.95
CA LEU A 281 19.60 -16.42 -17.02
C LEU A 281 19.65 -14.93 -16.65
N SER A 282 19.91 -14.09 -17.67
CA SER A 282 19.86 -12.63 -17.50
C SER A 282 18.53 -12.18 -16.87
N ARG A 283 18.59 -11.21 -15.96
CA ARG A 283 17.39 -10.64 -15.31
C ARG A 283 16.37 -10.06 -16.30
N ARG A 284 16.80 -9.71 -17.52
CA ARG A 284 15.94 -9.20 -18.60
C ARG A 284 15.26 -10.32 -19.39
N SER A 285 15.71 -11.57 -19.26
CA SER A 285 15.15 -12.70 -20.01
C SER A 285 13.74 -13.04 -19.55
N THR A 286 12.83 -13.24 -20.48
CA THR A 286 11.47 -13.76 -20.24
C THR A 286 11.41 -15.28 -20.24
N ARG A 287 12.51 -15.95 -20.70
CA ARG A 287 12.59 -17.41 -20.72
C ARG A 287 12.40 -17.95 -19.30
N LEU A 288 11.59 -18.98 -19.19
CA LEU A 288 11.29 -19.65 -17.91
C LEU A 288 10.80 -18.69 -16.80
N ILE A 289 10.18 -17.57 -17.16
CA ILE A 289 9.74 -16.56 -16.17
C ILE A 289 8.87 -17.18 -15.08
N GLY A 290 8.07 -18.20 -15.44
CA GLY A 290 7.22 -18.95 -14.51
C GLY A 290 8.01 -19.69 -13.41
N ALA A 291 9.18 -20.25 -13.72
CA ALA A 291 10.08 -20.89 -12.76
C ALA A 291 10.87 -19.85 -11.96
N ARG A 292 11.35 -18.80 -12.64
CA ARG A 292 12.22 -17.77 -12.07
C ARG A 292 11.54 -16.93 -10.99
N TRP A 293 10.27 -16.54 -11.17
CA TRP A 293 9.58 -15.80 -10.11
C TRP A 293 9.33 -16.68 -8.88
N ARG A 294 9.11 -18.00 -9.06
CA ARG A 294 9.01 -18.95 -7.93
C ARG A 294 10.32 -19.08 -7.20
N LEU A 295 11.43 -19.15 -7.93
CA LEU A 295 12.79 -19.12 -7.35
C LEU A 295 12.99 -17.84 -6.54
N ALA A 296 12.72 -16.68 -7.13
CA ALA A 296 12.88 -15.38 -6.48
C ALA A 296 12.07 -15.32 -5.17
N TYR A 297 10.80 -15.72 -5.20
CA TYR A 297 9.96 -15.78 -4.01
C TYR A 297 10.54 -16.74 -2.94
N ALA A 298 10.95 -17.94 -3.34
CA ALA A 298 11.51 -18.94 -2.43
C ALA A 298 12.79 -18.42 -1.74
N LEU A 299 13.68 -17.76 -2.48
CA LEU A 299 14.90 -17.17 -1.93
C LEU A 299 14.60 -16.05 -0.92
N GLY A 300 13.64 -15.16 -1.23
CA GLY A 300 13.21 -14.12 -0.30
C GLY A 300 12.60 -14.69 0.99
N PHE A 301 11.75 -15.72 0.85
CA PHE A 301 11.14 -16.43 1.98
C PHE A 301 12.20 -17.11 2.87
N ILE A 302 13.11 -17.90 2.27
CA ILE A 302 14.17 -18.62 2.99
C ILE A 302 15.05 -17.64 3.76
N ARG A 303 15.54 -16.57 3.08
CA ARG A 303 16.38 -15.56 3.72
C ARG A 303 15.71 -14.92 4.94
N ALA A 304 14.44 -14.57 4.81
CA ALA A 304 13.67 -14.00 5.91
C ALA A 304 13.39 -15.02 7.02
N ALA A 305 13.13 -16.30 6.68
CA ALA A 305 12.90 -17.37 7.65
C ALA A 305 14.11 -17.61 8.57
N PHE A 306 15.34 -17.44 8.06
CA PHE A 306 16.58 -17.53 8.85
C PHE A 306 17.00 -16.22 9.54
N GLY A 307 16.05 -15.31 9.79
CA GLY A 307 16.30 -14.17 10.68
C GLY A 307 16.75 -12.88 10.00
N TRP A 308 16.94 -12.90 8.65
CA TRP A 308 17.22 -11.66 7.96
C TRP A 308 16.08 -10.66 8.17
N ARG A 309 16.44 -9.47 8.59
CA ARG A 309 15.54 -8.31 8.70
C ARG A 309 16.09 -7.23 7.81
N PRO A 310 15.22 -6.43 7.18
CA PRO A 310 15.66 -5.22 6.51
C PRO A 310 16.43 -4.35 7.53
N ASP A 311 17.64 -3.96 7.17
CA ASP A 311 18.59 -3.33 8.08
C ASP A 311 18.03 -2.04 8.69
N ALA A 312 17.94 -1.96 10.01
CA ALA A 312 17.57 -0.75 10.75
C ALA A 312 18.63 0.36 10.57
N THR A 313 19.88 0.00 10.26
CA THR A 313 20.98 0.93 9.96
C THR A 313 20.79 1.59 8.59
N ALA A 314 20.29 0.88 7.58
CA ALA A 314 19.92 1.49 6.30
C ALA A 314 18.78 2.51 6.45
N ARG A 315 17.89 2.33 7.42
CA ARG A 315 16.86 3.33 7.78
C ARG A 315 17.48 4.58 8.40
N ARG A 316 18.47 4.43 9.30
CA ARG A 316 19.17 5.54 9.96
C ARG A 316 20.12 6.28 9.01
N ALA A 317 20.82 5.58 8.13
CA ALA A 317 21.70 6.18 7.13
C ALA A 317 20.94 7.01 6.08
N ALA A 318 19.72 6.57 5.70
CA ALA A 318 18.84 7.34 4.82
C ALA A 318 18.20 8.57 5.50
N ALA A 319 18.27 8.65 6.84
CA ALA A 319 17.65 9.71 7.63
C ALA A 319 18.52 10.96 7.79
N GLY A 320 19.81 10.90 7.47
CA GLY A 320 20.75 12.01 7.81
C GLY A 320 20.88 12.24 9.32
N PRO A 321 21.82 13.07 9.78
CA PRO A 321 21.88 13.47 11.19
C PRO A 321 20.60 14.23 11.57
N PRO A 322 20.10 14.10 12.81
CA PRO A 322 18.92 14.79 13.27
C PRO A 322 19.15 16.31 13.22
N THR A 323 18.55 16.97 12.25
CA THR A 323 18.45 18.43 12.25
C THR A 323 17.47 18.81 13.35
N GLY A 324 17.96 19.59 14.33
CA GLY A 324 17.22 20.00 15.51
C GLY A 324 15.82 20.49 15.19
N ALA A 325 14.87 20.03 15.96
CA ALA A 325 13.49 20.49 15.94
C ALA A 325 13.44 21.96 16.35
N THR A 326 13.25 22.86 15.40
CA THR A 326 12.68 24.18 15.67
C THR A 326 11.18 24.07 15.48
N ALA A 327 10.48 23.88 16.58
CA ALA A 327 9.06 24.17 16.66
C ALA A 327 8.93 25.70 16.61
N SER A 328 8.37 26.22 15.52
CA SER A 328 7.77 27.56 15.53
C SER A 328 6.26 27.38 15.54
N VAL A 329 5.67 27.97 16.55
CA VAL A 329 4.25 28.11 16.87
C VAL A 329 3.49 28.80 15.76
#